data_392384044eedeea482b1480461dded17
#
_entry.id   392384044eedeea482b1480461dded17
#
_cell.length_a   1.000
_cell.length_b   1.000
_cell.length_c   1.000
_cell.angle_alpha   90.00
_cell.angle_beta   90.00
_cell.angle_gamma   90.00
#
_symmetry.space_group_name_H-M   'P 1'
#
loop_
_entity.id
_entity.type
_entity.pdbx_description
1 polymer ?
#
loop_
_entity_poly.entity_id
_entity_poly.type
_entity_poly.pdbx_seq_one_letter_code
_entity_poly.pdbx_strand_id
1 'polypeptide(L)'
;MRPDELERRLRERLDALGPAPRAELLHVLMLPDFERAERIGEFWGYPESRNFAELLIDCEEDRTLRAVLIGMLREGEKPGR
;
A
#
# COMPACT_ATOMS: atom_id res chain seq x y z
N MET A 1 16.53 -5.42 6.58
CA MET A 1 15.37 -6.28 6.90
C MET A 1 15.27 -7.39 5.87
N ARG A 2 15.00 -8.57 6.31
CA ARG A 2 14.86 -9.70 5.40
C ARG A 2 13.56 -9.59 4.61
N PRO A 3 13.54 -10.08 3.37
CA PRO A 3 12.32 -10.01 2.55
C PRO A 3 11.11 -10.70 3.20
N ASP A 4 11.32 -11.82 3.88
CA ASP A 4 10.21 -12.54 4.51
C ASP A 4 9.66 -11.81 5.72
N GLU A 5 10.51 -11.11 6.47
CA GLU A 5 10.04 -10.27 7.57
C GLU A 5 9.26 -9.07 7.05
N LEU A 6 9.77 -8.45 5.98
CA LEU A 6 9.09 -7.32 5.38
C LEU A 6 7.72 -7.73 4.88
N GLU A 7 7.65 -8.87 4.19
CA GLU A 7 6.39 -9.37 3.67
C GLU A 7 5.39 -9.64 4.79
N ARG A 8 5.87 -10.24 5.88
CA ARG A 8 5.00 -10.52 7.02
C ARG A 8 4.42 -9.25 7.62
N ARG A 9 5.27 -8.24 7.82
CA ARG A 9 4.81 -6.96 8.37
C ARG A 9 3.79 -6.28 7.47
N LEU A 10 4.05 -6.32 6.16
CA LEU A 10 3.11 -5.73 5.21
C LEU A 10 1.80 -6.48 5.20
N ARG A 11 1.86 -7.80 5.31
CA ARG A 11 0.64 -8.61 5.35
C ARG A 11 -0.22 -8.27 6.56
N GLU A 12 0.41 -8.07 7.71
CA GLU A 12 -0.31 -7.66 8.91
C GLU A 12 -1.00 -6.31 8.71
N ARG A 13 -0.29 -5.36 8.11
CA ARG A 13 -0.88 -4.04 7.85
C ARG A 13 -2.03 -4.13 6.84
N LEU A 14 -1.88 -4.95 5.82
CA LEU A 14 -2.93 -5.12 4.82
C LEU A 14 -4.16 -5.79 5.42
N ASP A 15 -3.95 -6.78 6.29
CA ASP A 15 -5.07 -7.46 6.92
C ASP A 15 -5.90 -6.49 7.75
N ALA A 16 -5.27 -5.48 8.33
CA ALA A 16 -5.97 -4.48 9.12
C ALA A 16 -6.80 -3.53 8.25
N LEU A 17 -6.48 -3.42 6.96
CA LEU A 17 -7.17 -2.49 6.08
C LEU A 17 -8.48 -3.05 5.48
N GLY A 18 -8.51 -4.35 5.24
CA GLY A 18 -9.65 -4.94 4.57
C GLY A 18 -9.52 -4.92 3.05
N PRO A 19 -10.47 -5.54 2.33
CA PRO A 19 -10.35 -5.72 0.87
C PRO A 19 -10.54 -4.44 0.05
N ALA A 20 -11.50 -3.60 0.39
CA ALA A 20 -11.74 -2.38 -0.39
C ALA A 20 -10.57 -1.41 -0.32
N PRO A 21 -9.99 -1.12 0.87
CA PRO A 21 -8.78 -0.29 0.93
C PRO A 21 -7.58 -0.90 0.23
N ARG A 22 -7.50 -2.24 0.16
CA ARG A 22 -6.39 -2.87 -0.57
C ARG A 22 -6.43 -2.53 -2.05
N ALA A 23 -7.61 -2.58 -2.65
CA ALA A 23 -7.76 -2.25 -4.07
C ALA A 23 -7.40 -0.80 -4.32
N GLU A 24 -7.83 0.09 -3.43
CA GLU A 24 -7.50 1.51 -3.53
C GLU A 24 -6.01 1.73 -3.37
N LEU A 25 -5.37 1.01 -2.47
CA LEU A 25 -3.93 1.12 -2.24
C LEU A 25 -3.15 0.81 -3.52
N LEU A 26 -3.49 -0.29 -4.18
CA LEU A 26 -2.83 -0.66 -5.42
C LEU A 26 -3.06 0.39 -6.49
N HIS A 27 -4.30 0.89 -6.60
CA HIS A 27 -4.61 1.93 -7.57
C HIS A 27 -3.73 3.16 -7.37
N VAL A 28 -3.61 3.63 -6.13
CA VAL A 28 -2.81 4.81 -5.83
C VAL A 28 -1.34 4.57 -6.12
N LEU A 29 -0.83 3.38 -5.77
CA LEU A 29 0.58 3.05 -6.01
C LEU A 29 0.94 3.06 -7.49
N MET A 30 -0.03 2.82 -8.36
CA MET A 30 0.20 2.80 -9.80
C MET A 30 0.00 4.16 -10.47
N LEU A 31 -0.40 5.18 -9.72
CA LEU A 31 -0.58 6.52 -10.28
C LEU A 31 0.77 7.19 -10.53
N PRO A 32 0.80 8.16 -11.49
CA PRO A 32 1.99 9.00 -11.67
C PRO A 32 2.32 9.76 -10.39
N ASP A 33 3.59 10.18 -10.26
CA ASP A 33 4.11 10.78 -9.05
C ASP A 33 3.24 11.94 -8.53
N PHE A 34 2.84 12.83 -9.43
CA PHE A 34 2.07 14.00 -9.04
C PHE A 34 0.72 13.61 -8.44
N GLU A 35 0.00 12.74 -9.15
CA GLU A 35 -1.31 12.30 -8.69
C GLU A 35 -1.21 11.48 -7.42
N ARG A 36 -0.15 10.69 -7.28
CA ARG A 36 0.06 9.91 -6.07
C ARG A 36 0.26 10.81 -4.86
N ALA A 37 1.06 11.88 -5.03
CA ALA A 37 1.30 12.83 -3.95
C ALA A 37 0.01 13.51 -3.51
N GLU A 38 -0.86 13.86 -4.46
CA GLU A 38 -2.13 14.48 -4.12
C GLU A 38 -3.01 13.54 -3.30
N ARG A 39 -3.06 12.27 -3.69
CA ARG A 39 -3.87 11.30 -2.96
C ARG A 39 -3.33 11.06 -1.55
N ILE A 40 -2.01 11.01 -1.40
CA ILE A 40 -1.41 10.85 -0.08
C ILE A 40 -1.82 12.00 0.82
N GLY A 41 -1.80 13.24 0.29
CA GLY A 41 -2.22 14.41 1.05
C GLY A 41 -3.67 14.33 1.50
N GLU A 42 -4.55 13.84 0.63
CA GLU A 42 -5.96 13.69 0.97
C GLU A 42 -6.16 12.70 2.12
N PHE A 43 -5.52 11.54 2.03
CA PHE A 43 -5.65 10.53 3.08
C PHE A 43 -5.03 10.99 4.39
N TRP A 44 -3.95 11.77 4.32
CA TRP A 44 -3.28 12.26 5.50
C TRP A 44 -4.19 13.18 6.33
N GLY A 45 -5.10 13.86 5.66
CA GLY A 45 -6.00 14.79 6.33
C GLY A 45 -7.07 14.14 7.20
N TYR A 46 -7.27 12.82 7.08
CA TYR A 46 -8.31 12.12 7.82
C TYR A 46 -7.70 11.10 8.78
N PRO A 47 -8.00 11.21 10.07
CA PRO A 47 -7.40 10.32 11.07
C PRO A 47 -7.61 8.83 10.75
N GLU A 48 -8.79 8.46 10.27
CA GLU A 48 -9.09 7.06 9.98
C GLU A 48 -8.31 6.53 8.78
N SER A 49 -7.78 7.41 7.95
CA SER A 49 -6.99 7.03 6.78
C SER A 49 -5.50 7.23 6.98
N ARG A 50 -5.08 7.68 8.17
CA ARG A 50 -3.69 7.99 8.42
C ARG A 50 -2.77 6.79 8.23
N ASN A 51 -3.19 5.62 8.69
CA ASN A 51 -2.39 4.41 8.55
C ASN A 51 -2.19 4.06 7.06
N PHE A 52 -3.22 4.27 6.27
CA PHE A 52 -3.16 4.07 4.82
C PHE A 52 -2.14 5.03 4.20
N ALA A 53 -2.22 6.31 4.58
CA ALA A 53 -1.30 7.33 4.06
C ALA A 53 0.14 7.05 4.46
N GLU A 54 0.35 6.61 5.70
CA GLU A 54 1.69 6.27 6.17
C GLU A 54 2.30 5.14 5.35
N LEU A 55 1.50 4.14 5.01
CA LEU A 55 1.98 3.04 4.18
C LEU A 55 2.39 3.54 2.79
N LEU A 56 1.62 4.46 2.23
CA LEU A 56 1.96 5.06 0.95
C LEU A 56 3.27 5.86 1.03
N ILE A 57 3.45 6.61 2.10
CA ILE A 57 4.67 7.37 2.31
C ILE A 57 5.88 6.46 2.44
N ASP A 58 5.72 5.37 3.17
CA ASP A 58 6.80 4.38 3.29
C ASP A 58 7.21 3.85 1.93
N CYS A 59 6.25 3.65 1.04
CA CYS A 59 6.52 3.18 -0.32
C CYS A 59 7.27 4.22 -1.16
N GLU A 60 7.06 5.51 -0.87
CA GLU A 60 7.81 6.56 -1.56
C GLU A 60 9.28 6.57 -1.15
N GLU A 61 9.55 6.21 0.09
CA GLU A 61 10.90 6.28 0.63
C GLU A 61 11.71 5.00 0.43
N ASP A 62 11.04 3.89 0.19
CA ASP A 62 11.70 2.58 0.11
C ASP A 62 11.19 1.81 -1.10
N ARG A 63 12.01 1.74 -2.14
CA ARG A 63 11.64 1.08 -3.39
C ARG A 63 11.43 -0.42 -3.21
N THR A 64 12.22 -1.04 -2.33
CA THR A 64 12.08 -2.46 -2.07
C THR A 64 10.73 -2.76 -1.43
N LEU A 65 10.37 -1.96 -0.44
CA LEU A 65 9.07 -2.11 0.22
C LEU A 65 7.93 -1.94 -0.79
N ARG A 66 8.05 -0.91 -1.65
CA ARG A 66 7.04 -0.65 -2.65
C ARG A 66 6.87 -1.84 -3.60
N ALA A 67 7.98 -2.39 -4.08
CA ALA A 67 7.93 -3.52 -5.01
C ALA A 67 7.29 -4.74 -4.36
N VAL A 68 7.65 -5.03 -3.12
CA VAL A 68 7.09 -6.17 -2.41
C VAL A 68 5.58 -5.96 -2.20
N LEU A 69 5.20 -4.77 -1.78
CA LEU A 69 3.79 -4.47 -1.53
C LEU A 69 2.96 -4.59 -2.80
N ILE A 70 3.44 -4.04 -3.90
CA ILE A 70 2.73 -4.15 -5.17
C ILE A 70 2.55 -5.61 -5.57
N GLY A 71 3.59 -6.41 -5.40
CA GLY A 71 3.50 -7.83 -5.70
C GLY A 71 2.44 -8.55 -4.88
N MET A 72 2.40 -8.25 -3.58
CA MET A 72 1.41 -8.85 -2.69
C MET A 72 -0.02 -8.43 -3.07
N LEU A 73 -0.20 -7.16 -3.41
CA LEU A 73 -1.52 -6.66 -3.78
C LEU A 73 -2.00 -7.27 -5.09
N ARG A 74 -1.11 -7.44 -6.05
CA ARG A 74 -1.46 -8.04 -7.32
C ARG A 74 -1.83 -9.51 -7.16
N GLU A 75 -1.13 -10.22 -6.29
CA GLU A 75 -1.47 -11.62 -6.02
C GLU A 75 -2.87 -11.73 -5.47
N GLY A 76 -3.22 -10.82 -4.56
CA GLY A 76 -4.55 -10.82 -3.96
C GLY A 76 -5.66 -10.49 -4.94
N GLU A 77 -5.32 -9.83 -6.06
CA GLU A 77 -6.29 -9.46 -7.09
C GLU A 77 -6.49 -10.52 -8.14
N LYS A 78 -5.63 -11.52 -8.20
CA LYS A 78 -5.80 -12.55 -9.19
C LYS A 78 -7.13 -13.27 -9.00
N PRO A 79 -7.82 -13.56 -10.10
CA PRO A 79 -9.09 -14.32 -9.99
C PRO A 79 -8.83 -15.62 -9.27
N GLY A 80 -9.66 -15.91 -8.33
CA GLY A 80 -9.58 -17.19 -7.65
C GLY A 80 -9.83 -18.31 -8.63
N ARG A 81 -9.08 -19.35 -8.48
CA ARG A 81 -9.26 -20.45 -9.39
C ARG A 81 -9.33 -21.68 -8.70
#